data_d6954a823f27e80b19eb0c5bc7cd53a7
#
_entry.id   d6954a823f27e80b19eb0c5bc7cd53a7
#
_cell.length_a   1.000
_cell.length_b   1.000
_cell.length_c   1.000
_cell.angle_alpha   90.00
_cell.angle_beta   90.00
_cell.angle_gamma   90.00
#
_symmetry.space_group_name_H-M   'P 1'
#
loop_
_entity.id
_entity.type
_entity.pdbx_description
1 polymer ?
#
loop_
_entity_poly.entity_id
_entity_poly.type
_entity_poly.pdbx_seq_one_letter_code
_entity_poly.pdbx_strand_id
1 'polypeptide(L)'
;YGATVADDLLEKSQGRGWLILDEALMQDARQQLRSDATLAPVQKMMGWMYIFRCTRKAASLSALAGKIGLPAAALEQTLQHYNQRIAQRQADEYAKPEKYCVPIETGPFYAIDISIGSKFPCPTLTLGSLSVAEDSGQVLDARGQPIANLYAAGRNAVGLCAHTYISGLSLADCL
;
A
#
# COMPACT_ATOMS: atom_id res chain seq x y z
N TYR A 1 -0.35 -0.07 -7.42
CA TYR A 1 -1.03 1.01 -6.70
C TYR A 1 -1.36 0.57 -5.27
N GLY A 2 -1.31 1.47 -4.28
CA GLY A 2 -1.43 1.11 -2.86
C GLY A 2 -2.75 0.43 -2.49
N ALA A 3 -3.87 0.83 -3.10
CA ALA A 3 -5.17 0.20 -2.88
C ALA A 3 -5.19 -1.26 -3.34
N THR A 4 -4.65 -1.55 -4.53
CA THR A 4 -4.56 -2.92 -5.04
C THR A 4 -3.73 -3.82 -4.13
N VAL A 5 -2.65 -3.31 -3.54
CA VAL A 5 -1.85 -4.05 -2.55
C VAL A 5 -2.66 -4.34 -1.29
N ALA A 6 -3.50 -3.40 -0.83
CA ALA A 6 -4.35 -3.60 0.33
C ALA A 6 -5.42 -4.67 0.09
N ASP A 7 -6.04 -4.67 -1.11
CA ASP A 7 -7.00 -5.70 -1.51
C ASP A 7 -6.34 -7.09 -1.57
N ASP A 8 -5.17 -7.20 -2.20
CA ASP A 8 -4.39 -8.45 -2.24
C ASP A 8 -3.99 -8.94 -0.84
N LEU A 9 -3.61 -8.04 0.06
CA LEU A 9 -3.28 -8.40 1.44
C LEU A 9 -4.50 -8.97 2.19
N LEU A 10 -5.67 -8.36 2.01
CA LEU A 10 -6.91 -8.81 2.63
C LEU A 10 -7.35 -10.17 2.09
N GLU A 11 -7.44 -10.30 0.77
CA GLU A 11 -8.01 -11.47 0.12
C GLU A 11 -7.09 -12.69 0.17
N LYS A 12 -5.78 -12.48 -0.04
CA LYS A 12 -4.82 -13.59 -0.21
C LYS A 12 -4.00 -13.90 1.05
N SER A 13 -3.87 -12.94 1.97
CA SER A 13 -2.90 -13.03 3.07
C SER A 13 -3.47 -12.66 4.44
N GLN A 14 -4.80 -12.62 4.57
CA GLN A 14 -5.48 -12.25 5.84
C GLN A 14 -4.96 -10.93 6.42
N GLY A 15 -4.67 -9.97 5.54
CA GLY A 15 -4.16 -8.66 5.91
C GLY A 15 -2.68 -8.61 6.32
N ARG A 16 -1.90 -9.67 6.12
CA ARG A 16 -0.48 -9.75 6.53
C ARG A 16 0.45 -9.60 5.33
N GLY A 17 1.49 -8.76 5.47
CA GLY A 17 2.46 -8.59 4.40
C GLY A 17 3.76 -7.94 4.85
N TRP A 18 4.81 -8.21 4.09
CA TRP A 18 6.14 -7.68 4.30
C TRP A 18 6.70 -7.11 3.01
N LEU A 19 7.21 -5.88 3.07
CA LEU A 19 8.00 -5.30 1.98
C LEU A 19 9.47 -5.66 2.21
N ILE A 20 10.04 -6.45 1.29
CA ILE A 20 11.44 -6.90 1.38
C ILE A 20 12.33 -5.97 0.56
N LEU A 21 13.41 -5.52 1.16
CA LEU A 21 14.40 -4.63 0.57
C LEU A 21 15.81 -5.16 0.88
N ASP A 22 16.76 -4.84 0.02
CA ASP A 22 18.18 -4.94 0.34
C ASP A 22 18.77 -3.61 0.82
N GLU A 23 20.08 -3.57 1.05
CA GLU A 23 20.75 -2.34 1.53
C GLU A 23 20.65 -1.20 0.53
N ALA A 24 20.78 -1.48 -0.78
CA ALA A 24 20.74 -0.45 -1.82
C ALA A 24 19.36 0.23 -1.87
N LEU A 25 18.29 -0.55 -1.93
CA LEU A 25 16.91 -0.04 -1.90
C LEU A 25 16.59 0.68 -0.59
N MET A 26 17.10 0.20 0.54
CA MET A 26 16.92 0.89 1.82
C MET A 26 17.67 2.23 1.87
N GLN A 27 18.85 2.33 1.27
CA GLN A 27 19.59 3.59 1.17
C GLN A 27 18.86 4.58 0.26
N ASP A 28 18.35 4.14 -0.89
CA ASP A 28 17.54 4.97 -1.78
C ASP A 28 16.30 5.51 -1.06
N ALA A 29 15.57 4.65 -0.35
CA ALA A 29 14.41 5.08 0.42
C ALA A 29 14.76 6.15 1.47
N ARG A 30 15.87 5.98 2.18
CA ARG A 30 16.38 6.97 3.15
C ARG A 30 16.78 8.28 2.48
N GLN A 31 17.42 8.20 1.32
CA GLN A 31 17.82 9.37 0.56
C GLN A 31 16.59 10.15 0.06
N GLN A 32 15.59 9.46 -0.51
CA GLN A 32 14.34 10.09 -0.93
C GLN A 32 13.66 10.81 0.24
N LEU A 33 13.55 10.19 1.41
CA LEU A 33 12.97 10.84 2.59
C LEU A 33 13.73 12.09 3.04
N ARG A 34 15.04 12.18 2.77
CA ARG A 34 15.86 13.36 3.12
C ARG A 34 15.73 14.48 2.09
N SER A 35 15.87 14.14 0.81
CA SER A 35 16.12 15.10 -0.26
C SER A 35 14.91 15.40 -1.14
N ASP A 36 13.88 14.56 -1.18
CA ASP A 36 12.72 14.79 -2.02
C ASP A 36 11.88 15.97 -1.51
N ALA A 37 11.90 17.07 -2.28
CA ALA A 37 11.17 18.29 -1.96
C ALA A 37 9.65 18.16 -2.20
N THR A 38 9.21 17.15 -2.92
CA THR A 38 7.78 16.92 -3.19
C THR A 38 7.06 16.27 -2.03
N LEU A 39 7.80 15.61 -1.11
CA LEU A 39 7.24 14.98 0.07
C LEU A 39 6.93 16.03 1.15
N ALA A 40 5.69 16.05 1.60
CA ALA A 40 5.29 16.86 2.74
C ALA A 40 6.02 16.43 4.04
N PRO A 41 6.28 17.33 4.99
CA PRO A 41 6.96 17.00 6.24
C PRO A 41 6.34 15.82 6.99
N VAL A 42 5.01 15.72 7.01
CA VAL A 42 4.28 14.60 7.62
C VAL A 42 4.59 13.27 6.93
N GLN A 43 4.70 13.26 5.60
CA GLN A 43 5.04 12.05 4.84
C GLN A 43 6.48 11.60 5.14
N LYS A 44 7.42 12.54 5.25
CA LYS A 44 8.79 12.26 5.66
C LYS A 44 8.86 11.68 7.06
N MET A 45 8.15 12.28 8.00
CA MET A 45 8.07 11.78 9.38
C MET A 45 7.48 10.36 9.42
N MET A 46 6.40 10.11 8.68
CA MET A 46 5.80 8.79 8.59
C MET A 46 6.75 7.76 7.97
N GLY A 47 7.44 8.11 6.89
CA GLY A 47 8.45 7.24 6.27
C GLY A 47 9.58 6.87 7.22
N TRP A 48 10.09 7.81 8.00
CA TRP A 48 11.08 7.53 9.05
C TRP A 48 10.54 6.63 10.15
N MET A 49 9.28 6.81 10.57
CA MET A 49 8.63 5.90 11.53
C MET A 49 8.57 4.47 10.98
N TYR A 50 8.23 4.26 9.70
CA TYR A 50 8.26 2.94 9.08
C TYR A 50 9.65 2.29 9.16
N ILE A 51 10.68 3.06 8.78
CA ILE A 51 12.04 2.56 8.79
C ILE A 51 12.48 2.16 10.20
N PHE A 52 12.15 2.95 11.22
CA PHE A 52 12.64 2.70 12.59
C PHE A 52 11.78 1.72 13.39
N ARG A 53 10.45 1.73 13.22
CA ARG A 53 9.55 0.97 14.11
C ARG A 53 8.97 -0.30 13.48
N CYS A 54 8.79 -0.30 12.16
CA CYS A 54 8.13 -1.40 11.44
C CYS A 54 9.11 -2.29 10.67
N THR A 55 10.41 -2.01 10.73
CA THR A 55 11.43 -2.72 9.97
C THR A 55 12.16 -3.76 10.81
N ARG A 56 12.39 -4.93 10.22
CA ARG A 56 13.34 -5.95 10.72
C ARG A 56 14.53 -5.99 9.79
N LYS A 57 15.74 -6.13 10.36
CA LYS A 57 16.99 -6.21 9.60
C LYS A 57 17.72 -7.51 9.93
N ALA A 58 18.30 -8.15 8.91
CA ALA A 58 19.16 -9.31 9.07
C ALA A 58 20.27 -9.34 8.01
N ALA A 59 21.36 -10.04 8.30
CA ALA A 59 22.49 -10.18 7.36
C ALA A 59 22.17 -11.11 6.18
N SER A 60 21.27 -12.09 6.39
CA SER A 60 20.86 -13.05 5.37
C SER A 60 19.33 -13.17 5.27
N LEU A 61 18.83 -13.68 4.15
CA LEU A 61 17.40 -13.94 3.93
C LEU A 61 16.86 -14.97 4.92
N SER A 62 17.61 -16.03 5.19
CA SER A 62 17.21 -17.04 6.16
C SER A 62 17.05 -16.47 7.57
N ALA A 63 18.00 -15.63 8.01
CA ALA A 63 17.90 -14.95 9.29
C ALA A 63 16.75 -13.93 9.33
N LEU A 64 16.45 -13.26 8.18
CA LEU A 64 15.33 -12.35 8.07
C LEU A 64 14.01 -13.12 8.17
N ALA A 65 13.88 -14.21 7.43
CA ALA A 65 12.70 -15.09 7.46
C ALA A 65 12.36 -15.54 8.89
N GLY A 66 13.37 -15.96 9.66
CA GLY A 66 13.18 -16.31 11.06
C GLY A 66 12.65 -15.16 11.92
N LYS A 67 13.11 -13.91 11.67
CA LYS A 67 12.63 -12.71 12.41
C LYS A 67 11.20 -12.32 12.10
N ILE A 68 10.70 -12.66 10.91
CA ILE A 68 9.35 -12.30 10.45
C ILE A 68 8.38 -13.50 10.45
N GLY A 69 8.84 -14.66 10.92
CA GLY A 69 8.00 -15.85 11.05
C GLY A 69 7.62 -16.51 9.71
N LEU A 70 8.48 -16.41 8.69
CA LEU A 70 8.29 -17.04 7.40
C LEU A 70 9.24 -18.22 7.20
N PRO A 71 8.86 -19.25 6.42
CA PRO A 71 9.79 -20.31 5.99
C PRO A 71 10.93 -19.71 5.15
N ALA A 72 12.18 -19.96 5.53
CA ALA A 72 13.35 -19.41 4.84
C ALA A 72 13.38 -19.80 3.36
N ALA A 73 13.13 -21.07 3.05
CA ALA A 73 13.10 -21.57 1.67
C ALA A 73 12.04 -20.86 0.81
N ALA A 74 10.87 -20.56 1.36
CA ALA A 74 9.81 -19.87 0.62
C ALA A 74 10.22 -18.43 0.29
N LEU A 75 10.83 -17.70 1.24
CA LEU A 75 11.32 -16.35 1.01
C LEU A 75 12.44 -16.34 -0.03
N GLU A 76 13.40 -17.25 0.07
CA GLU A 76 14.50 -17.37 -0.87
C GLU A 76 14.01 -17.71 -2.29
N GLN A 77 13.09 -18.66 -2.43
CA GLN A 77 12.49 -19.01 -3.73
C GLN A 77 11.73 -17.81 -4.35
N THR A 78 10.96 -17.09 -3.56
CA THR A 78 10.22 -15.91 -4.03
C THR A 78 11.17 -14.84 -4.59
N LEU A 79 12.24 -14.53 -3.86
CA LEU A 79 13.22 -13.54 -4.31
C LEU A 79 14.04 -14.03 -5.50
N GLN A 80 14.41 -15.31 -5.51
CA GLN A 80 15.10 -15.90 -6.67
C GLN A 80 14.24 -15.82 -7.93
N HIS A 81 12.97 -16.18 -7.84
CA HIS A 81 12.02 -16.05 -8.94
C HIS A 81 11.88 -14.61 -9.43
N TYR A 82 11.69 -13.67 -8.51
CA TYR A 82 11.61 -12.24 -8.80
C TYR A 82 12.87 -11.73 -9.54
N ASN A 83 14.07 -12.04 -9.02
CA ASN A 83 15.32 -11.59 -9.61
C ASN A 83 15.58 -12.25 -11.00
N GLN A 84 15.20 -13.53 -11.18
CA GLN A 84 15.30 -14.22 -12.47
C GLN A 84 14.42 -13.55 -13.53
N ARG A 85 13.20 -13.18 -13.20
CA ARG A 85 12.31 -12.48 -14.14
C ARG A 85 12.88 -11.14 -14.58
N ILE A 86 13.47 -10.37 -13.65
CA ILE A 86 14.16 -9.12 -13.97
C ILE A 86 15.33 -9.37 -14.91
N ALA A 87 16.20 -10.35 -14.61
CA ALA A 87 17.35 -10.68 -15.43
C ALA A 87 16.93 -11.11 -16.86
N GLN A 88 15.79 -11.77 -16.99
CA GLN A 88 15.21 -12.21 -18.26
C GLN A 88 14.36 -11.14 -18.95
N ARG A 89 14.26 -9.93 -18.38
CA ARG A 89 13.40 -8.82 -18.86
C ARG A 89 11.93 -9.23 -19.08
N GLN A 90 11.42 -10.12 -18.25
CA GLN A 90 10.03 -10.52 -18.29
C GLN A 90 9.17 -9.44 -17.61
N ALA A 91 7.95 -9.27 -18.11
CA ALA A 91 6.98 -8.40 -17.47
C ALA A 91 6.68 -8.88 -16.04
N ASP A 92 6.55 -7.94 -15.11
CA ASP A 92 6.17 -8.25 -13.72
C ASP A 92 4.75 -8.82 -13.66
N GLU A 93 4.53 -9.82 -12.82
CA GLU A 93 3.23 -10.51 -12.67
C GLU A 93 2.11 -9.58 -12.21
N TYR A 94 2.46 -8.52 -11.51
CA TYR A 94 1.54 -7.51 -10.99
C TYR A 94 1.60 -6.21 -11.78
N ALA A 95 2.09 -6.25 -13.03
CA ALA A 95 2.23 -5.10 -13.91
C ALA A 95 3.05 -3.94 -13.30
N LYS A 96 4.04 -4.25 -12.46
CA LYS A 96 4.97 -3.27 -11.91
C LYS A 96 5.80 -2.67 -13.07
N PRO A 97 5.85 -1.33 -13.20
CA PRO A 97 6.62 -0.72 -14.28
C PRO A 97 8.10 -1.09 -14.20
N GLU A 98 8.72 -1.40 -15.36
CA GLU A 98 10.10 -1.88 -15.48
C GLU A 98 11.10 -1.01 -14.70
N LYS A 99 10.95 0.31 -14.74
CA LYS A 99 11.80 1.27 -14.01
C LYS A 99 11.86 1.07 -12.49
N TYR A 100 10.91 0.33 -11.93
CA TYR A 100 10.85 0.00 -10.50
C TYR A 100 11.21 -1.46 -10.22
N CYS A 101 11.43 -2.27 -11.26
CA CYS A 101 11.86 -3.65 -11.13
C CYS A 101 13.36 -3.70 -10.87
N VAL A 102 13.76 -3.56 -9.61
CA VAL A 102 15.15 -3.59 -9.15
C VAL A 102 15.39 -4.93 -8.45
N PRO A 103 16.45 -5.67 -8.80
CA PRO A 103 16.77 -6.93 -8.13
C PRO A 103 17.14 -6.72 -6.67
N ILE A 104 16.88 -7.72 -5.85
CA ILE A 104 17.17 -7.74 -4.41
C ILE A 104 18.21 -8.82 -4.18
N GLU A 105 19.48 -8.44 -4.05
CA GLU A 105 20.58 -9.41 -4.12
C GLU A 105 21.53 -9.36 -2.93
N THR A 106 21.82 -8.16 -2.41
CA THR A 106 22.93 -7.97 -1.49
C THR A 106 22.47 -7.54 -0.11
N GLY A 107 22.74 -8.38 0.89
CA GLY A 107 22.47 -8.04 2.28
C GLY A 107 23.30 -6.85 2.81
N PRO A 108 22.93 -6.31 3.94
CA PRO A 108 21.84 -6.76 4.82
C PRO A 108 20.46 -6.54 4.20
N PHE A 109 19.54 -7.46 4.54
CA PHE A 109 18.15 -7.42 4.06
C PHE A 109 17.23 -6.83 5.13
N TYR A 110 16.15 -6.22 4.65
CA TYR A 110 15.15 -5.55 5.47
C TYR A 110 13.76 -6.06 5.13
N ALA A 111 12.91 -6.18 6.14
CA ALA A 111 11.50 -6.46 6.00
C ALA A 111 10.70 -5.37 6.72
N ILE A 112 9.91 -4.60 5.98
CA ILE A 112 9.02 -3.58 6.54
C ILE A 112 7.63 -4.21 6.67
N ASP A 113 7.06 -4.17 7.87
CA ASP A 113 5.72 -4.66 8.15
C ASP A 113 4.69 -3.70 7.53
N ILE A 114 3.98 -4.20 6.51
CA ILE A 114 2.89 -3.48 5.82
C ILE A 114 1.53 -4.12 6.11
N SER A 115 1.44 -4.97 7.12
CA SER A 115 0.20 -5.64 7.50
C SER A 115 -0.88 -4.64 7.91
N ILE A 116 -2.13 -4.97 7.60
CA ILE A 116 -3.29 -4.21 8.07
C ILE A 116 -3.37 -4.35 9.58
N GLY A 117 -3.47 -3.21 10.30
CA GLY A 117 -3.45 -3.19 11.76
C GLY A 117 -2.05 -3.37 12.38
N SER A 118 -0.97 -3.28 11.58
CA SER A 118 0.39 -3.17 12.11
C SER A 118 0.52 -1.94 13.02
N LYS A 119 1.62 -1.85 13.80
CA LYS A 119 1.89 -0.71 14.70
C LYS A 119 2.00 0.66 14.01
N PHE A 120 1.92 0.64 12.70
CA PHE A 120 1.93 1.84 11.91
C PHE A 120 0.49 2.38 11.79
N PRO A 121 0.26 3.66 12.08
CA PRO A 121 -1.03 4.28 11.86
C PRO A 121 -1.26 4.45 10.35
N CYS A 122 -1.71 3.40 9.69
CA CYS A 122 -2.23 3.53 8.34
C CYS A 122 -3.60 4.19 8.45
N PRO A 123 -3.80 5.42 7.96
CA PRO A 123 -5.11 6.03 7.99
C PRO A 123 -6.05 5.19 7.14
N THR A 124 -7.08 4.65 7.76
CA THR A 124 -8.19 4.01 7.05
C THR A 124 -9.09 5.08 6.48
N LEU A 125 -9.54 4.87 5.25
CA LEU A 125 -10.49 5.74 4.58
C LEU A 125 -11.79 4.96 4.38
N THR A 126 -12.92 5.59 4.68
CA THR A 126 -14.22 5.09 4.25
C THR A 126 -14.39 5.37 2.75
N LEU A 127 -14.87 4.38 2.02
CA LEU A 127 -15.16 4.48 0.58
C LEU A 127 -16.66 4.36 0.34
N GLY A 128 -17.40 5.31 0.81
CA GLY A 128 -18.83 5.33 0.72
C GLY A 128 -19.51 5.15 2.08
N SER A 129 -20.62 5.80 2.24
CA SER A 129 -21.35 5.86 3.50
C SER A 129 -22.85 5.99 3.21
N LEU A 130 -23.31 7.14 2.76
CA LEU A 130 -24.70 7.41 2.48
C LEU A 130 -25.02 7.14 1.01
N SER A 131 -26.12 6.44 0.73
CA SER A 131 -26.64 6.34 -0.62
C SER A 131 -27.20 7.69 -1.05
N VAL A 132 -26.85 8.13 -2.26
CA VAL A 132 -27.29 9.40 -2.82
C VAL A 132 -27.93 9.19 -4.19
N ALA A 133 -28.82 10.10 -4.56
CA ALA A 133 -29.35 10.17 -5.90
C ALA A 133 -28.27 10.73 -6.85
N GLU A 134 -28.04 10.05 -7.98
CA GLU A 134 -26.94 10.36 -8.91
C GLU A 134 -27.08 11.75 -9.56
N ASP A 135 -28.29 12.23 -9.72
CA ASP A 135 -28.60 13.48 -10.40
C ASP A 135 -28.60 14.72 -9.48
N SER A 136 -28.76 14.53 -8.17
CA SER A 136 -28.94 15.62 -7.23
C SER A 136 -28.01 15.59 -6.03
N GLY A 137 -27.38 14.47 -5.73
CA GLY A 137 -26.59 14.28 -4.53
C GLY A 137 -27.41 14.23 -3.23
N GLN A 138 -28.76 14.19 -3.34
CA GLN A 138 -29.61 14.02 -2.16
C GLN A 138 -29.46 12.64 -1.54
N VAL A 139 -29.38 12.59 -0.22
CA VAL A 139 -29.30 11.32 0.52
C VAL A 139 -30.61 10.57 0.40
N LEU A 140 -30.51 9.26 0.15
CA LEU A 140 -31.66 8.36 0.04
C LEU A 140 -31.92 7.68 1.37
N ASP A 141 -33.19 7.50 1.71
CA ASP A 141 -33.62 6.70 2.86
C ASP A 141 -33.53 5.18 2.54
N ALA A 142 -33.87 4.32 3.51
CA ALA A 142 -33.83 2.87 3.34
C ALA A 142 -34.82 2.34 2.26
N ARG A 143 -35.75 3.18 1.77
CA ARG A 143 -36.71 2.86 0.71
C ARG A 143 -36.25 3.42 -0.65
N GLY A 144 -35.07 4.07 -0.70
CA GLY A 144 -34.55 4.72 -1.89
C GLY A 144 -35.22 6.07 -2.21
N GLN A 145 -35.89 6.70 -1.24
CA GLN A 145 -36.53 8.00 -1.44
C GLN A 145 -35.60 9.13 -0.95
N PRO A 146 -35.48 10.25 -1.71
CA PRO A 146 -34.68 11.38 -1.30
C PRO A 146 -35.16 12.00 0.00
N ILE A 147 -34.22 12.21 0.94
CA ILE A 147 -34.46 12.94 2.18
C ILE A 147 -34.35 14.43 1.88
N ALA A 148 -35.44 15.17 2.14
CA ALA A 148 -35.49 16.59 1.83
C ALA A 148 -34.39 17.38 2.57
N ASN A 149 -33.68 18.24 1.84
CA ASN A 149 -32.61 19.11 2.32
C ASN A 149 -31.39 18.40 2.93
N LEU A 150 -31.19 17.09 2.68
CA LEU A 150 -30.01 16.35 3.09
C LEU A 150 -29.21 15.93 1.86
N TYR A 151 -27.94 16.34 1.79
CA TYR A 151 -27.02 16.06 0.67
C TYR A 151 -25.72 15.47 1.18
N ALA A 152 -25.09 14.64 0.40
CA ALA A 152 -23.76 14.12 0.68
C ALA A 152 -22.94 14.01 -0.60
N ALA A 153 -21.62 14.19 -0.47
CA ALA A 153 -20.67 14.08 -1.57
C ALA A 153 -19.31 13.57 -1.09
N GLY A 154 -18.47 13.17 -2.02
CA GLY A 154 -17.13 12.68 -1.76
C GLY A 154 -17.13 11.44 -0.88
N ARG A 155 -16.27 11.36 0.12
CA ARG A 155 -16.14 10.18 0.99
C ARG A 155 -17.32 9.93 1.94
N ASN A 156 -18.23 10.86 2.06
CA ASN A 156 -19.45 10.69 2.86
C ASN A 156 -20.61 10.10 2.05
N ALA A 157 -20.44 9.96 0.75
CA ALA A 157 -21.43 9.41 -0.17
C ALA A 157 -20.94 8.12 -0.83
N VAL A 158 -21.85 7.30 -1.31
CA VAL A 158 -21.56 6.22 -2.25
C VAL A 158 -21.41 6.88 -3.62
N GLY A 159 -20.17 7.09 -4.04
CA GLY A 159 -19.84 7.76 -5.31
C GLY A 159 -18.83 6.96 -6.12
N LEU A 160 -18.05 7.67 -6.94
CA LEU A 160 -17.09 7.11 -7.89
C LEU A 160 -16.02 6.19 -7.24
N CYS A 161 -15.75 6.37 -5.96
CA CYS A 161 -14.75 5.60 -5.21
C CYS A 161 -15.34 4.45 -4.39
N ALA A 162 -16.61 4.09 -4.56
CA ALA A 162 -17.30 3.15 -3.67
C ALA A 162 -16.68 1.74 -3.63
N HIS A 163 -16.02 1.30 -4.70
CA HIS A 163 -15.43 -0.05 -4.79
C HIS A 163 -13.91 -0.08 -4.66
N THR A 164 -13.24 1.01 -5.01
CA THR A 164 -11.76 1.07 -4.92
C THR A 164 -11.29 2.50 -4.74
N TYR A 165 -10.23 2.66 -3.96
CA TYR A 165 -9.66 3.98 -3.74
C TYR A 165 -8.76 4.41 -4.91
N ILE A 166 -9.03 5.61 -5.44
CA ILE A 166 -8.17 6.30 -6.38
C ILE A 166 -7.87 7.68 -5.83
N SER A 167 -6.57 8.01 -5.68
CA SER A 167 -6.14 9.30 -5.11
C SER A 167 -6.71 10.49 -5.88
N GLY A 168 -7.35 11.38 -5.15
CA GLY A 168 -7.96 12.59 -5.70
C GLY A 168 -9.39 12.42 -6.23
N LEU A 169 -9.84 11.19 -6.52
CA LEU A 169 -11.17 10.97 -7.11
C LEU A 169 -12.30 11.37 -6.13
N SER A 170 -12.10 11.18 -4.82
CA SER A 170 -13.07 11.64 -3.81
C SER A 170 -13.19 13.17 -3.72
N LEU A 171 -12.22 13.93 -4.22
CA LEU A 171 -12.34 15.37 -4.37
C LEU A 171 -13.13 15.73 -5.63
N ALA A 172 -12.90 15.01 -6.73
CA ALA A 172 -13.69 15.17 -7.96
C ALA A 172 -15.16 14.83 -7.75
N ASP A 173 -15.45 13.86 -6.89
CA ASP A 173 -16.81 13.45 -6.51
C ASP A 173 -17.56 14.52 -5.68
N CYS A 174 -16.87 15.56 -5.23
CA CYS A 174 -17.47 16.71 -4.52
C CYS A 174 -17.86 17.87 -5.47
N LEU A 175 -17.48 17.81 -6.76
CA LEU A 175 -17.71 18.87 -7.74
C LEU A 175 -18.95 18.58 -8.57
#